data_29f32644a95d566bc511bd490b59e0d3
#
_entry.id   29f32644a95d566bc511bd490b59e0d3
#
_cell.length_a   1.000
_cell.length_b   1.000
_cell.length_c   1.000
_cell.angle_alpha   90.00
_cell.angle_beta   90.00
_cell.angle_gamma   90.00
#
_symmetry.space_group_name_H-M   'P 1'
#
loop_
_entity.id
_entity.type
_entity.pdbx_description
1 polymer ?
#
loop_
_entity_poly.entity_id
_entity_poly.type
_entity_poly.pdbx_seq_one_letter_code
_entity_poly.pdbx_strand_id
1 'polypeptide(L)'
;MISDYDKGVISHSIVEDIVSLVKRVYVDPKQQPVNYKGAYLVKPNMKEYEQWFGKFTKENADQFRKEFTWEWLVITDGGNGIHVVGENTYEHITGDSVELADVSGAGDTVLAVIVKYVEQGTNIIDACKLALKGASAVVQHRGVTVVQLSDIEDTVVWTNGVFDILHQGHLELLKFSKSQGDKLIVGINSDESVKRLKGDGRPLNNTIVRKQQLLELPWVDQVVVFEEDTPIEAIKKQQPNVIVKGGDYTVETTVGNELADVIIFPTVKGFSTTNIVDKVNEQRNKK
;
A
#
# COMPACT_ATOMS: atom_id res chain seq x y z
N MET A 1 -6.41 -18.58 13.84
CA MET A 1 -7.67 -18.07 13.27
C MET A 1 -8.75 -19.17 13.33
N ILE A 2 -9.93 -18.82 13.78
CA ILE A 2 -11.12 -19.68 13.82
C ILE A 2 -12.15 -19.06 12.87
N SER A 3 -12.57 -19.82 11.85
CA SER A 3 -13.72 -19.46 11.00
C SER A 3 -14.85 -20.44 11.36
N ASP A 4 -15.86 -19.94 12.06
CA ASP A 4 -16.99 -20.75 12.50
C ASP A 4 -18.11 -20.69 11.47
N TYR A 5 -18.61 -21.85 11.07
CA TYR A 5 -19.75 -22.00 10.14
C TYR A 5 -20.98 -22.61 10.80
N ASP A 6 -20.98 -22.67 12.14
CA ASP A 6 -22.08 -23.29 12.92
C ASP A 6 -22.44 -24.73 12.47
N LYS A 7 -21.41 -25.54 12.21
CA LYS A 7 -21.53 -26.94 11.81
C LYS A 7 -21.24 -27.91 12.95
N GLY A 8 -21.22 -27.43 14.19
CA GLY A 8 -21.03 -28.24 15.40
C GLY A 8 -19.59 -28.65 15.68
N VAL A 9 -18.61 -28.15 14.93
CA VAL A 9 -17.16 -28.39 15.17
C VAL A 9 -16.63 -27.48 16.27
N ILE A 10 -17.02 -26.22 16.26
CA ILE A 10 -16.58 -25.24 17.25
C ILE A 10 -17.56 -25.21 18.42
N SER A 11 -17.07 -25.53 19.62
CA SER A 11 -17.82 -25.42 20.87
C SER A 11 -17.18 -24.43 21.81
N HIS A 12 -17.93 -23.96 22.81
CA HIS A 12 -17.39 -23.05 23.84
C HIS A 12 -16.11 -23.63 24.50
N SER A 13 -16.12 -24.90 24.88
CA SER A 13 -14.97 -25.56 25.52
C SER A 13 -13.75 -25.62 24.61
N ILE A 14 -13.93 -25.86 23.31
CA ILE A 14 -12.80 -25.86 22.35
C ILE A 14 -12.20 -24.47 22.24
N VAL A 15 -13.02 -23.42 22.17
CA VAL A 15 -12.53 -22.03 22.09
C VAL A 15 -11.83 -21.65 23.39
N GLU A 16 -12.37 -22.01 24.54
CA GLU A 16 -11.76 -21.77 25.87
C GLU A 16 -10.38 -22.43 25.98
N ASP A 17 -10.26 -23.69 25.57
CA ASP A 17 -8.99 -24.40 25.51
C ASP A 17 -7.98 -23.68 24.60
N ILE A 18 -8.40 -23.29 23.38
CA ILE A 18 -7.54 -22.59 22.44
C ILE A 18 -7.09 -21.24 23.00
N VAL A 19 -8.00 -20.44 23.58
CA VAL A 19 -7.68 -19.13 24.17
C VAL A 19 -6.70 -19.28 25.35
N SER A 20 -6.77 -20.38 26.11
CA SER A 20 -5.82 -20.65 27.18
C SER A 20 -4.40 -20.98 26.70
N LEU A 21 -4.27 -21.57 25.51
CA LEU A 21 -3.02 -22.06 24.93
C LEU A 21 -2.37 -21.07 23.97
N VAL A 22 -3.15 -20.23 23.30
CA VAL A 22 -2.71 -19.35 22.21
C VAL A 22 -2.88 -17.90 22.60
N LYS A 23 -1.81 -17.11 22.48
CA LYS A 23 -1.77 -15.70 22.89
C LYS A 23 -2.79 -14.82 22.14
N ARG A 24 -3.04 -15.10 20.86
CA ARG A 24 -3.98 -14.34 20.02
C ARG A 24 -4.88 -15.28 19.24
N VAL A 25 -6.16 -15.20 19.49
CA VAL A 25 -7.21 -15.97 18.81
C VAL A 25 -8.09 -15.01 18.04
N TYR A 26 -8.15 -15.18 16.73
CA TYR A 26 -8.95 -14.38 15.82
C TYR A 26 -10.16 -15.21 15.38
N VAL A 27 -11.36 -14.65 15.46
CA VAL A 27 -12.58 -15.38 15.24
C VAL A 27 -13.49 -14.70 14.21
N ASP A 28 -13.92 -15.44 13.19
CA ASP A 28 -15.12 -15.15 12.40
C ASP A 28 -16.29 -15.91 12.99
N PRO A 29 -17.19 -15.25 13.74
CA PRO A 29 -18.19 -15.94 14.56
C PRO A 29 -19.47 -16.25 13.80
N LYS A 30 -20.16 -17.32 14.19
CA LYS A 30 -21.54 -17.62 13.75
C LYS A 30 -22.47 -17.97 14.91
N GLN A 31 -21.92 -18.42 16.02
CA GLN A 31 -22.68 -18.80 17.21
C GLN A 31 -22.80 -17.63 18.21
N GLN A 32 -23.33 -17.90 19.39
CA GLN A 32 -23.48 -16.90 20.44
C GLN A 32 -22.14 -16.35 20.92
N PRO A 33 -22.06 -15.06 21.23
CA PRO A 33 -20.82 -14.38 21.63
C PRO A 33 -20.07 -15.04 22.79
N VAL A 34 -20.79 -15.65 23.73
CA VAL A 34 -20.20 -16.35 24.88
C VAL A 34 -19.24 -17.46 24.48
N ASN A 35 -19.46 -18.08 23.32
CA ASN A 35 -18.59 -19.14 22.83
C ASN A 35 -17.18 -18.64 22.45
N TYR A 36 -17.01 -17.34 22.28
CA TYR A 36 -15.73 -16.74 21.85
C TYR A 36 -15.10 -15.84 22.93
N LYS A 37 -15.53 -16.02 24.19
CA LYS A 37 -15.01 -15.22 25.31
C LYS A 37 -13.49 -15.32 25.42
N GLY A 38 -12.81 -14.20 25.62
CA GLY A 38 -11.36 -14.13 25.76
C GLY A 38 -10.58 -14.14 24.44
N ALA A 39 -11.25 -14.18 23.29
CA ALA A 39 -10.57 -14.05 21.99
C ALA A 39 -9.87 -12.70 21.85
N TYR A 40 -8.74 -12.68 21.15
CA TYR A 40 -8.02 -11.44 20.85
C TYR A 40 -8.84 -10.51 19.92
N LEU A 41 -9.46 -11.08 18.88
CA LEU A 41 -10.27 -10.34 17.93
C LEU A 41 -11.49 -11.18 17.52
N VAL A 42 -12.67 -10.54 17.55
CA VAL A 42 -13.91 -11.14 17.04
C VAL A 42 -14.48 -10.24 15.94
N LYS A 43 -14.81 -10.85 14.78
CA LYS A 43 -15.23 -10.12 13.57
C LYS A 43 -16.63 -10.56 13.11
N PRO A 44 -17.73 -10.13 13.73
CA PRO A 44 -19.06 -10.32 13.18
C PRO A 44 -19.30 -9.37 11.98
N ASN A 45 -20.31 -9.70 11.17
CA ASN A 45 -20.92 -8.67 10.32
C ASN A 45 -21.99 -7.89 11.10
N MET A 46 -22.47 -6.76 10.55
CA MET A 46 -23.45 -5.90 11.22
C MET A 46 -24.73 -6.65 11.59
N LYS A 47 -25.22 -7.56 10.72
CA LYS A 47 -26.42 -8.35 10.99
C LYS A 47 -26.22 -9.31 12.16
N GLU A 48 -25.09 -9.99 12.23
CA GLU A 48 -24.72 -10.87 13.34
C GLU A 48 -24.58 -10.08 14.64
N TYR A 49 -23.93 -8.94 14.58
CA TYR A 49 -23.81 -8.04 15.74
C TYR A 49 -25.18 -7.59 16.26
N GLU A 50 -26.05 -7.08 15.38
CA GLU A 50 -27.38 -6.59 15.77
C GLU A 50 -28.32 -7.71 16.24
N GLN A 51 -28.15 -8.92 15.73
CA GLN A 51 -28.88 -10.10 16.21
C GLN A 51 -28.52 -10.46 17.64
N TRP A 52 -27.27 -10.23 18.05
CA TRP A 52 -26.82 -10.54 19.41
C TRP A 52 -27.10 -9.41 20.40
N PHE A 53 -26.91 -8.19 19.99
CA PHE A 53 -26.80 -7.03 20.88
C PHE A 53 -27.80 -5.91 20.57
N GLY A 54 -28.61 -6.05 19.53
CA GLY A 54 -29.49 -4.98 19.08
C GLY A 54 -28.75 -3.92 18.28
N LYS A 55 -29.41 -2.77 18.08
CA LYS A 55 -28.90 -1.70 17.22
C LYS A 55 -27.48 -1.25 17.63
N PHE A 56 -26.61 -1.16 16.64
CA PHE A 56 -25.23 -0.74 16.85
C PHE A 56 -25.14 0.71 17.38
N THR A 57 -24.35 0.88 18.43
CA THR A 57 -23.73 2.15 18.83
C THR A 57 -22.30 1.86 19.30
N LYS A 58 -21.42 2.84 19.22
CA LYS A 58 -20.03 2.65 19.67
C LYS A 58 -19.91 2.33 21.16
N GLU A 59 -20.82 2.89 21.96
CA GLU A 59 -20.90 2.68 23.42
C GLU A 59 -21.30 1.23 23.73
N ASN A 60 -22.35 0.73 23.07
CA ASN A 60 -22.79 -0.66 23.23
C ASN A 60 -21.71 -1.62 22.76
N ALA A 61 -21.06 -1.35 21.63
CA ALA A 61 -20.02 -2.20 21.08
C ALA A 61 -18.81 -2.31 22.04
N ASP A 62 -18.37 -1.23 22.65
CA ASP A 62 -17.28 -1.26 23.66
C ASP A 62 -17.72 -1.97 24.96
N GLN A 63 -18.98 -1.81 25.37
CA GLN A 63 -19.53 -2.52 26.52
C GLN A 63 -19.49 -4.03 26.31
N PHE A 64 -19.98 -4.52 25.16
CA PHE A 64 -19.99 -5.94 24.86
C PHE A 64 -18.59 -6.50 24.66
N ARG A 65 -17.71 -5.74 23.99
CA ARG A 65 -16.28 -6.10 23.89
C ARG A 65 -15.67 -6.37 25.26
N LYS A 66 -15.94 -5.51 26.24
CA LYS A 66 -15.48 -5.67 27.63
C LYS A 66 -16.12 -6.86 28.33
N GLU A 67 -17.42 -7.07 28.17
CA GLU A 67 -18.18 -8.18 28.79
C GLU A 67 -17.60 -9.54 28.37
N PHE A 68 -17.28 -9.69 27.07
CA PHE A 68 -16.70 -10.92 26.54
C PHE A 68 -15.16 -10.95 26.58
N THR A 69 -14.53 -9.93 27.15
CA THR A 69 -13.07 -9.81 27.26
C THR A 69 -12.32 -9.93 25.93
N TRP A 70 -12.90 -9.39 24.86
CA TRP A 70 -12.24 -9.26 23.57
C TRP A 70 -11.30 -8.04 23.59
N GLU A 71 -10.10 -8.18 23.04
CA GLU A 71 -9.22 -7.03 22.88
C GLU A 71 -9.71 -6.12 21.74
N TRP A 72 -10.19 -6.74 20.66
CA TRP A 72 -10.74 -6.05 19.50
C TRP A 72 -12.09 -6.64 19.05
N LEU A 73 -13.04 -5.76 18.75
CA LEU A 73 -14.27 -6.08 18.06
C LEU A 73 -14.26 -5.33 16.71
N VAL A 74 -14.28 -6.09 15.62
CA VAL A 74 -14.23 -5.58 14.24
C VAL A 74 -15.53 -5.95 13.55
N ILE A 75 -16.37 -4.95 13.23
CA ILE A 75 -17.70 -5.22 12.66
C ILE A 75 -17.67 -4.81 11.19
N THR A 76 -17.92 -5.76 10.28
CA THR A 76 -18.03 -5.48 8.85
C THR A 76 -19.46 -5.05 8.50
N ASP A 77 -19.63 -3.93 7.79
CA ASP A 77 -20.91 -3.36 7.41
C ASP A 77 -21.08 -3.20 5.89
N GLY A 78 -20.68 -4.23 5.16
CA GLY A 78 -20.78 -4.27 3.70
C GLY A 78 -20.16 -3.04 3.04
N GLY A 79 -20.92 -2.36 2.18
CA GLY A 79 -20.47 -1.14 1.50
C GLY A 79 -20.24 0.06 2.41
N ASN A 80 -20.68 0.03 3.67
CA ASN A 80 -20.44 1.10 4.64
C ASN A 80 -19.05 0.98 5.31
N GLY A 81 -18.33 -0.13 5.10
CA GLY A 81 -16.97 -0.32 5.59
C GLY A 81 -16.85 -1.17 6.85
N ILE A 82 -15.96 -0.77 7.76
CA ILE A 82 -15.58 -1.55 8.94
C ILE A 82 -15.56 -0.64 10.17
N HIS A 83 -16.23 -1.08 11.26
CA HIS A 83 -16.12 -0.46 12.58
C HIS A 83 -15.10 -1.24 13.41
N VAL A 84 -14.11 -0.54 13.94
CA VAL A 84 -13.05 -1.10 14.80
C VAL A 84 -13.22 -0.54 16.21
N VAL A 85 -13.42 -1.43 17.19
CA VAL A 85 -13.63 -1.07 18.59
C VAL A 85 -12.59 -1.77 19.46
N GLY A 86 -11.82 -0.98 20.21
CA GLY A 86 -10.80 -1.43 21.14
C GLY A 86 -10.83 -0.65 22.44
N GLU A 87 -9.87 -0.89 23.33
CA GLU A 87 -9.75 -0.11 24.57
C GLU A 87 -9.47 1.36 24.21
N ASN A 88 -10.38 2.26 24.60
CA ASN A 88 -10.32 3.71 24.29
C ASN A 88 -10.18 4.04 22.79
N THR A 89 -10.52 3.10 21.93
CA THR A 89 -10.35 3.23 20.47
C THR A 89 -11.67 2.92 19.78
N TYR A 90 -12.10 3.85 18.93
CA TYR A 90 -13.15 3.60 17.93
C TYR A 90 -12.78 4.26 16.63
N GLU A 91 -12.80 3.47 15.56
CA GLU A 91 -12.58 3.98 14.20
C GLU A 91 -13.65 3.39 13.26
N HIS A 92 -14.21 4.24 12.40
CA HIS A 92 -15.05 3.79 11.29
C HIS A 92 -14.29 4.01 9.98
N ILE A 93 -13.86 2.91 9.37
CA ILE A 93 -13.08 2.91 8.13
C ILE A 93 -14.07 2.71 6.98
N THR A 94 -14.27 3.74 6.17
CA THR A 94 -15.08 3.67 4.95
C THR A 94 -14.21 3.29 3.77
N GLY A 95 -14.70 2.39 2.92
CA GLY A 95 -14.08 2.08 1.64
C GLY A 95 -14.61 2.96 0.52
N ASP A 96 -13.91 2.99 -0.60
CA ASP A 96 -14.47 3.53 -1.83
C ASP A 96 -15.73 2.73 -2.19
N SER A 97 -16.78 3.42 -2.61
CA SER A 97 -18.07 2.81 -2.98
C SER A 97 -17.88 1.93 -4.22
N VAL A 98 -17.65 0.64 -3.99
CA VAL A 98 -17.58 -0.35 -5.07
C VAL A 98 -18.97 -0.97 -5.24
N GLU A 99 -19.48 -1.00 -6.46
CA GLU A 99 -20.71 -1.77 -6.79
C GLU A 99 -20.47 -3.25 -6.47
N LEU A 100 -21.20 -3.76 -5.48
CA LEU A 100 -21.08 -5.13 -4.98
C LEU A 100 -21.62 -6.11 -6.02
N ALA A 101 -20.74 -6.81 -6.72
CA ALA A 101 -21.13 -7.87 -7.64
C ALA A 101 -21.43 -9.20 -6.91
N ASP A 102 -20.65 -9.55 -5.89
CA ASP A 102 -20.84 -10.73 -5.04
C ASP A 102 -20.13 -10.54 -3.68
N VAL A 103 -20.83 -10.76 -2.58
CA VAL A 103 -20.31 -10.63 -1.21
C VAL A 103 -19.74 -11.93 -0.63
N SER A 104 -19.78 -13.01 -1.41
CA SER A 104 -19.29 -14.31 -0.96
C SER A 104 -17.77 -14.31 -0.78
N GLY A 105 -17.30 -14.64 0.42
CA GLY A 105 -15.86 -14.68 0.74
C GLY A 105 -15.23 -13.36 1.18
N ALA A 106 -15.91 -12.21 1.05
CA ALA A 106 -15.36 -10.92 1.49
C ALA A 106 -15.06 -10.89 3.00
N GLY A 107 -15.93 -11.48 3.81
CA GLY A 107 -15.75 -11.59 5.27
C GLY A 107 -14.54 -12.42 5.67
N ASP A 108 -14.33 -13.56 5.03
CA ASP A 108 -13.17 -14.43 5.26
C ASP A 108 -11.87 -13.73 4.84
N THR A 109 -11.90 -13.01 3.70
CA THR A 109 -10.79 -12.19 3.22
C THR A 109 -10.42 -11.11 4.24
N VAL A 110 -11.40 -10.36 4.77
CA VAL A 110 -11.15 -9.34 5.78
C VAL A 110 -10.41 -9.93 6.97
N LEU A 111 -10.87 -11.04 7.53
CA LEU A 111 -10.22 -11.66 8.67
C LEU A 111 -8.81 -12.15 8.33
N ALA A 112 -8.63 -12.82 7.20
CA ALA A 112 -7.33 -13.35 6.78
C ALA A 112 -6.27 -12.25 6.61
N VAL A 113 -6.66 -11.11 5.99
CA VAL A 113 -5.79 -9.95 5.82
C VAL A 113 -5.44 -9.31 7.17
N ILE A 114 -6.44 -9.11 8.05
CA ILE A 114 -6.18 -8.57 9.40
C ILE A 114 -5.17 -9.46 10.14
N VAL A 115 -5.38 -10.77 10.16
CA VAL A 115 -4.47 -11.72 10.83
C VAL A 115 -3.05 -11.58 10.28
N LYS A 116 -2.89 -11.63 8.95
CA LYS A 116 -1.57 -11.50 8.30
C LYS A 116 -0.82 -10.25 8.78
N TYR A 117 -1.45 -9.08 8.67
CA TYR A 117 -0.75 -7.83 8.95
C TYR A 117 -0.55 -7.55 10.44
N VAL A 118 -1.50 -7.91 11.29
CA VAL A 118 -1.34 -7.77 12.75
C VAL A 118 -0.23 -8.69 13.28
N GLU A 119 -0.12 -9.93 12.77
CA GLU A 119 0.98 -10.82 13.15
C GLU A 119 2.34 -10.38 12.60
N GLN A 120 2.37 -9.54 11.56
CA GLN A 120 3.57 -8.85 11.06
C GLN A 120 3.90 -7.56 11.82
N GLY A 121 3.08 -7.16 12.82
CA GLY A 121 3.31 -5.98 13.64
C GLY A 121 2.62 -4.70 13.17
N THR A 122 1.78 -4.77 12.14
CA THR A 122 0.94 -3.65 11.72
C THR A 122 -0.13 -3.38 12.80
N ASN A 123 -0.42 -2.11 13.10
CA ASN A 123 -1.51 -1.80 14.01
C ASN A 123 -2.87 -2.19 13.42
N ILE A 124 -3.86 -2.42 14.29
CA ILE A 124 -5.16 -2.95 13.89
C ILE A 124 -5.92 -2.06 12.90
N ILE A 125 -5.83 -0.74 13.02
CA ILE A 125 -6.53 0.20 12.16
C ILE A 125 -5.99 0.10 10.72
N ASP A 126 -4.67 0.11 10.56
CA ASP A 126 -4.04 0.00 9.25
C ASP A 126 -4.22 -1.41 8.65
N ALA A 127 -4.21 -2.47 9.48
CA ALA A 127 -4.56 -3.81 9.03
C ALA A 127 -6.01 -3.89 8.52
N CYS A 128 -6.96 -3.20 9.16
CA CYS A 128 -8.34 -3.12 8.70
C CYS A 128 -8.50 -2.31 7.41
N LYS A 129 -7.72 -1.23 7.20
CA LYS A 129 -7.69 -0.49 5.92
C LYS A 129 -7.22 -1.39 4.77
N LEU A 130 -6.14 -2.15 5.00
CA LEU A 130 -5.64 -3.12 4.02
C LEU A 130 -6.65 -4.24 3.75
N ALA A 131 -7.34 -4.72 4.80
CA ALA A 131 -8.38 -5.73 4.67
C ALA A 131 -9.57 -5.23 3.84
N LEU A 132 -9.93 -3.96 3.95
CA LEU A 132 -10.99 -3.36 3.16
C LEU A 132 -10.60 -3.27 1.66
N LYS A 133 -9.35 -2.92 1.34
CA LYS A 133 -8.82 -2.99 -0.04
C LYS A 133 -8.95 -4.42 -0.60
N GLY A 134 -8.47 -5.42 0.14
CA GLY A 134 -8.56 -6.82 -0.27
C GLY A 134 -9.99 -7.32 -0.46
N ALA A 135 -10.91 -6.94 0.43
CA ALA A 135 -12.33 -7.25 0.29
C ALA A 135 -12.94 -6.61 -0.96
N SER A 136 -12.60 -5.35 -1.25
CA SER A 136 -13.06 -4.64 -2.44
C SER A 136 -12.61 -5.32 -3.74
N ALA A 137 -11.37 -5.83 -3.77
CA ALA A 137 -10.87 -6.59 -4.93
C ALA A 137 -11.65 -7.89 -5.16
N VAL A 138 -12.00 -8.62 -4.08
CA VAL A 138 -12.79 -9.86 -4.18
C VAL A 138 -14.19 -9.60 -4.72
N VAL A 139 -14.87 -8.55 -4.25
CA VAL A 139 -16.26 -8.25 -4.65
C VAL A 139 -16.39 -7.79 -6.11
N GLN A 140 -15.32 -7.33 -6.75
CA GLN A 140 -15.32 -6.95 -8.16
C GLN A 140 -15.33 -8.16 -9.11
N HIS A 141 -15.00 -9.36 -8.61
CA HIS A 141 -14.96 -10.58 -9.42
C HIS A 141 -16.13 -11.49 -9.09
N ARG A 142 -16.78 -12.06 -10.10
CA ARG A 142 -17.83 -13.08 -9.90
C ARG A 142 -17.21 -14.40 -9.50
N GLY A 143 -17.64 -14.96 -8.37
CA GLY A 143 -17.20 -16.26 -7.85
C GLY A 143 -16.08 -16.15 -6.80
N VAL A 144 -15.54 -17.30 -6.37
CA VAL A 144 -14.45 -17.34 -5.39
C VAL A 144 -13.16 -16.87 -6.03
N THR A 145 -12.62 -15.75 -5.56
CA THR A 145 -11.38 -15.14 -6.05
C THR A 145 -10.33 -15.17 -4.95
N VAL A 146 -9.09 -15.49 -5.32
CA VAL A 146 -7.93 -15.40 -4.42
C VAL A 146 -7.39 -13.98 -4.47
N VAL A 147 -7.33 -13.33 -3.32
CA VAL A 147 -6.71 -11.99 -3.18
C VAL A 147 -5.21 -12.10 -3.39
N GLN A 148 -4.69 -11.29 -4.30
CA GLN A 148 -3.25 -11.14 -4.50
C GLN A 148 -2.70 -10.05 -3.56
N LEU A 149 -1.41 -10.09 -3.26
CA LEU A 149 -0.77 -9.03 -2.45
C LEU A 149 -0.87 -7.67 -3.13
N SER A 150 -0.77 -7.63 -4.46
CA SER A 150 -0.97 -6.42 -5.27
C SER A 150 -2.36 -5.78 -5.14
N ASP A 151 -3.36 -6.54 -4.69
CA ASP A 151 -4.70 -6.00 -4.45
C ASP A 151 -4.80 -5.25 -3.10
N ILE A 152 -3.81 -5.44 -2.23
CA ILE A 152 -3.80 -4.95 -0.85
C ILE A 152 -2.70 -3.90 -0.65
N GLU A 153 -1.50 -4.22 -1.09
CA GLU A 153 -0.30 -3.39 -0.92
C GLU A 153 -0.18 -2.40 -2.07
N ASP A 154 0.24 -1.17 -1.76
CA ASP A 154 0.52 -0.20 -2.82
C ASP A 154 1.68 -0.68 -3.68
N THR A 155 1.50 -0.70 -4.99
CA THR A 155 2.57 -0.93 -5.94
C THR A 155 3.49 0.27 -5.97
N VAL A 156 4.70 0.12 -5.42
CA VAL A 156 5.71 1.17 -5.39
C VAL A 156 6.53 1.13 -6.67
N VAL A 157 6.54 2.24 -7.39
CA VAL A 157 7.33 2.43 -8.61
C VAL A 157 8.53 3.31 -8.30
N TRP A 158 9.70 2.90 -8.78
CA TRP A 158 10.94 3.68 -8.72
C TRP A 158 11.36 4.12 -10.11
N THR A 159 11.77 5.36 -10.24
CA THR A 159 12.62 5.82 -11.34
C THR A 159 13.73 6.69 -10.80
N ASN A 160 14.83 6.83 -11.52
CA ASN A 160 15.90 7.74 -11.08
C ASN A 160 16.62 8.41 -12.24
N GLY A 161 17.15 9.59 -11.95
CA GLY A 161 17.94 10.38 -12.89
C GLY A 161 18.50 11.63 -12.22
N VAL A 162 19.24 12.42 -12.99
CA VAL A 162 19.75 13.72 -12.49
C VAL A 162 18.64 14.76 -12.44
N PHE A 163 17.76 14.80 -13.42
CA PHE A 163 16.65 15.75 -13.54
C PHE A 163 17.09 17.22 -13.35
N ASP A 164 18.23 17.59 -13.99
CA ASP A 164 18.86 18.91 -13.86
C ASP A 164 17.98 20.02 -14.47
N ILE A 165 17.54 19.80 -15.71
CA ILE A 165 16.54 20.63 -16.39
C ILE A 165 15.41 19.71 -16.82
N LEU A 166 14.21 19.94 -16.28
CA LEU A 166 13.03 19.19 -16.69
C LEU A 166 12.65 19.57 -18.13
N HIS A 167 12.39 18.54 -18.94
CA HIS A 167 11.92 18.67 -20.32
C HIS A 167 10.81 17.65 -20.59
N GLN A 168 10.13 17.78 -21.71
CA GLN A 168 8.98 16.95 -22.06
C GLN A 168 9.27 15.45 -21.91
N GLY A 169 10.44 14.97 -22.31
CA GLY A 169 10.82 13.56 -22.15
C GLY A 169 10.86 13.10 -20.69
N HIS A 170 11.27 13.95 -19.75
CA HIS A 170 11.20 13.66 -18.32
C HIS A 170 9.76 13.62 -17.82
N LEU A 171 8.92 14.57 -18.26
CA LEU A 171 7.51 14.62 -17.83
C LEU A 171 6.74 13.38 -18.30
N GLU A 172 6.95 12.95 -19.54
CA GLU A 172 6.33 11.73 -20.08
C GLU A 172 6.81 10.47 -19.36
N LEU A 173 8.12 10.36 -19.07
CA LEU A 173 8.68 9.26 -18.27
C LEU A 173 8.05 9.20 -16.89
N LEU A 174 7.98 10.34 -16.17
CA LEU A 174 7.43 10.39 -14.82
C LEU A 174 5.93 10.06 -14.80
N LYS A 175 5.17 10.60 -15.75
CA LYS A 175 3.74 10.30 -15.91
C LYS A 175 3.51 8.81 -16.22
N PHE A 176 4.30 8.24 -17.13
CA PHE A 176 4.26 6.82 -17.43
C PHE A 176 4.64 5.99 -16.20
N SER A 177 5.71 6.37 -15.49
CA SER A 177 6.12 5.67 -14.25
C SER A 177 5.00 5.65 -13.22
N LYS A 178 4.30 6.77 -13.01
CA LYS A 178 3.16 6.82 -12.10
C LYS A 178 2.01 5.89 -12.52
N SER A 179 1.79 5.72 -13.81
CA SER A 179 0.74 4.81 -14.33
C SER A 179 1.05 3.33 -14.12
N GLN A 180 2.26 2.98 -13.70
CA GLN A 180 2.66 1.60 -13.42
C GLN A 180 2.44 1.16 -11.97
N GLY A 181 1.91 2.05 -11.11
CA GLY A 181 1.61 1.71 -9.72
C GLY A 181 1.01 2.86 -8.91
N ASP A 182 0.79 2.57 -7.63
CA ASP A 182 0.08 3.46 -6.72
C ASP A 182 0.96 4.60 -6.19
N LYS A 183 2.27 4.37 -6.04
CA LYS A 183 3.22 5.32 -5.49
C LYS A 183 4.46 5.44 -6.37
N LEU A 184 4.75 6.65 -6.86
CA LEU A 184 5.99 6.95 -7.59
C LEU A 184 7.03 7.58 -6.68
N ILE A 185 8.17 6.92 -6.54
CA ILE A 185 9.38 7.43 -5.88
C ILE A 185 10.42 7.77 -6.94
N VAL A 186 10.89 9.02 -6.93
CA VAL A 186 11.93 9.48 -7.85
C VAL A 186 13.26 9.63 -7.12
N GLY A 187 14.27 8.85 -7.52
CA GLY A 187 15.64 8.98 -7.04
C GLY A 187 16.39 10.05 -7.80
N ILE A 188 17.08 10.96 -7.10
CA ILE A 188 17.98 11.94 -7.72
C ILE A 188 19.36 11.89 -7.09
N ASN A 189 20.40 12.02 -7.93
CA ASN A 189 21.78 12.14 -7.46
C ASN A 189 21.98 13.47 -6.71
N SER A 190 22.78 13.47 -5.64
CA SER A 190 23.26 14.70 -4.99
C SER A 190 24.08 15.57 -5.96
N ASP A 191 24.35 16.81 -5.61
CA ASP A 191 25.16 17.71 -6.46
C ASP A 191 26.58 17.16 -6.63
N GLU A 192 27.15 16.59 -5.57
CA GLU A 192 28.47 15.97 -5.58
C GLU A 192 28.51 14.74 -6.49
N SER A 193 27.49 13.88 -6.42
CA SER A 193 27.38 12.73 -7.31
C SER A 193 27.25 13.16 -8.77
N VAL A 194 26.40 14.15 -9.06
CA VAL A 194 26.27 14.69 -10.43
C VAL A 194 27.58 15.25 -10.94
N LYS A 195 28.32 16.00 -10.10
CA LYS A 195 29.64 16.56 -10.46
C LYS A 195 30.63 15.44 -10.80
N ARG A 196 30.68 14.37 -10.03
CA ARG A 196 31.54 13.21 -10.35
C ARG A 196 31.16 12.55 -11.67
N LEU A 197 29.88 12.40 -11.95
CA LEU A 197 29.37 11.69 -13.12
C LEU A 197 29.39 12.51 -14.41
N LYS A 198 29.21 13.84 -14.34
CA LYS A 198 29.00 14.71 -15.49
C LYS A 198 30.05 15.86 -15.60
N GLY A 199 30.96 15.95 -14.64
CA GLY A 199 32.05 16.93 -14.63
C GLY A 199 31.70 18.27 -13.96
N ASP A 200 32.71 19.15 -13.86
CA ASP A 200 32.56 20.48 -13.29
C ASP A 200 31.56 21.32 -14.13
N GLY A 201 30.74 22.10 -13.47
CA GLY A 201 29.67 22.88 -14.11
C GLY A 201 28.32 22.19 -14.17
N ARG A 202 28.23 20.98 -13.62
CA ARG A 202 26.94 20.24 -13.41
C ARG A 202 26.79 19.87 -11.94
N PRO A 203 25.54 19.85 -11.42
CA PRO A 203 24.27 20.21 -12.09
C PRO A 203 24.16 21.76 -12.24
N LEU A 204 23.24 22.21 -13.12
CA LEU A 204 22.89 23.65 -13.25
C LEU A 204 21.95 24.06 -12.10
N ASN A 205 21.00 23.19 -11.75
CA ASN A 205 20.13 23.35 -10.61
C ASN A 205 20.62 22.48 -9.44
N ASN A 206 20.77 23.09 -8.27
CA ASN A 206 21.17 22.32 -7.09
C ASN A 206 20.10 21.30 -6.67
N THR A 207 20.48 20.35 -5.81
CA THR A 207 19.62 19.26 -5.33
C THR A 207 18.29 19.74 -4.76
N ILE A 208 18.29 20.87 -4.02
CA ILE A 208 17.07 21.42 -3.39
C ILE A 208 16.08 21.84 -4.48
N VAL A 209 16.51 22.58 -5.48
CA VAL A 209 15.69 23.05 -6.59
C VAL A 209 15.15 21.88 -7.40
N ARG A 210 16.01 20.91 -7.75
CA ARG A 210 15.62 19.70 -8.51
C ARG A 210 14.57 18.88 -7.77
N LYS A 211 14.77 18.69 -6.46
CA LYS A 211 13.81 17.99 -5.60
C LYS A 211 12.46 18.71 -5.54
N GLN A 212 12.48 20.04 -5.38
CA GLN A 212 11.24 20.83 -5.29
C GLN A 212 10.47 20.78 -6.61
N GLN A 213 11.13 20.98 -7.77
CA GLN A 213 10.50 20.91 -9.08
C GLN A 213 9.82 19.54 -9.33
N LEU A 214 10.43 18.46 -8.88
CA LEU A 214 9.84 17.13 -8.99
C LEU A 214 8.61 16.95 -8.07
N LEU A 215 8.68 17.45 -6.83
CA LEU A 215 7.56 17.36 -5.88
C LEU A 215 6.35 18.23 -6.26
N GLU A 216 6.53 19.24 -7.12
CA GLU A 216 5.43 20.04 -7.67
C GLU A 216 4.62 19.30 -8.76
N LEU A 217 5.14 18.17 -9.27
CA LEU A 217 4.45 17.37 -10.26
C LEU A 217 3.38 16.47 -9.59
N PRO A 218 2.13 16.48 -10.06
CA PRO A 218 1.02 15.79 -9.38
C PRO A 218 1.14 14.26 -9.36
N TRP A 219 2.04 13.69 -10.14
CA TRP A 219 2.30 12.25 -10.21
C TRP A 219 3.55 11.78 -9.46
N VAL A 220 4.27 12.69 -8.79
CA VAL A 220 5.45 12.34 -7.96
C VAL A 220 5.06 12.35 -6.50
N ASP A 221 5.07 11.19 -5.85
CA ASP A 221 4.68 11.06 -4.45
C ASP A 221 5.85 11.29 -3.49
N GLN A 222 7.07 10.95 -3.92
CA GLN A 222 8.26 11.09 -3.09
C GLN A 222 9.52 11.32 -3.93
N VAL A 223 10.45 12.12 -3.40
CA VAL A 223 11.79 12.30 -3.99
C VAL A 223 12.86 11.93 -2.96
N VAL A 224 13.73 10.99 -3.35
CA VAL A 224 14.86 10.50 -2.55
C VAL A 224 16.16 11.00 -3.16
N VAL A 225 16.99 11.63 -2.35
CA VAL A 225 18.36 12.04 -2.75
C VAL A 225 19.35 10.96 -2.32
N PHE A 226 20.25 10.57 -3.21
CA PHE A 226 21.33 9.63 -2.90
C PHE A 226 22.69 10.23 -3.32
N GLU A 227 23.74 9.89 -2.56
CA GLU A 227 25.08 10.44 -2.73
C GLU A 227 25.99 9.54 -3.57
N GLU A 228 25.61 8.28 -3.70
CA GLU A 228 26.34 7.26 -4.44
C GLU A 228 26.24 7.52 -5.95
N ASP A 229 27.17 6.95 -6.71
CA ASP A 229 27.17 7.05 -8.18
C ASP A 229 26.10 6.16 -8.81
N THR A 230 25.65 5.15 -8.08
CA THR A 230 24.55 4.26 -8.47
C THR A 230 23.43 4.26 -7.43
N PRO A 231 22.15 4.10 -7.82
CA PRO A 231 21.01 4.16 -6.90
C PRO A 231 20.77 2.87 -6.09
N ILE A 232 21.65 1.87 -6.13
CA ILE A 232 21.38 0.54 -5.62
C ILE A 232 20.97 0.51 -4.13
N GLU A 233 21.64 1.28 -3.27
CA GLU A 233 21.34 1.33 -1.85
C GLU A 233 20.01 2.07 -1.58
N ALA A 234 19.71 3.10 -2.37
CA ALA A 234 18.41 3.76 -2.31
C ALA A 234 17.27 2.83 -2.75
N ILE A 235 17.45 2.04 -3.81
CA ILE A 235 16.49 1.03 -4.29
C ILE A 235 16.25 -0.04 -3.22
N LYS A 236 17.31 -0.60 -2.62
CA LYS A 236 17.21 -1.58 -1.52
C LYS A 236 16.42 -1.02 -0.34
N LYS A 237 16.62 0.25 0.00
CA LYS A 237 15.93 0.90 1.12
C LYS A 237 14.45 1.18 0.82
N GLN A 238 14.11 1.52 -0.41
CA GLN A 238 12.74 1.84 -0.80
C GLN A 238 11.91 0.61 -1.20
N GLN A 239 12.56 -0.50 -1.52
CA GLN A 239 11.95 -1.78 -1.87
C GLN A 239 10.81 -1.64 -2.90
N PRO A 240 11.06 -1.02 -4.08
CA PRO A 240 10.02 -0.86 -5.08
C PRO A 240 9.60 -2.22 -5.67
N ASN A 241 8.37 -2.30 -6.14
CA ASN A 241 7.87 -3.45 -6.92
C ASN A 241 8.31 -3.34 -8.39
N VAL A 242 8.38 -2.10 -8.91
CA VAL A 242 8.68 -1.82 -10.31
C VAL A 242 9.75 -0.73 -10.41
N ILE A 243 10.73 -0.94 -11.29
CA ILE A 243 11.71 0.08 -11.69
C ILE A 243 11.43 0.49 -13.13
N VAL A 244 11.17 1.79 -13.36
CA VAL A 244 10.99 2.32 -14.71
C VAL A 244 12.26 3.06 -15.13
N LYS A 245 12.80 2.72 -16.31
CA LYS A 245 13.93 3.42 -16.93
C LYS A 245 13.54 3.91 -18.31
N GLY A 246 14.06 5.08 -18.67
CA GLY A 246 13.89 5.64 -20.01
C GLY A 246 15.19 5.61 -20.80
N GLY A 247 15.09 5.79 -22.11
CA GLY A 247 16.24 5.93 -22.98
C GLY A 247 16.85 4.63 -23.47
N ASP A 248 18.18 4.60 -23.47
CA ASP A 248 18.97 3.48 -24.06
C ASP A 248 19.28 2.36 -23.06
N TYR A 249 18.53 2.30 -21.96
CA TYR A 249 18.65 1.21 -20.98
C TYR A 249 17.96 -0.05 -21.49
N THR A 250 18.49 -1.20 -21.06
CA THR A 250 17.82 -2.50 -21.16
C THR A 250 17.50 -3.02 -19.76
N VAL A 251 16.71 -4.08 -19.68
CA VAL A 251 16.41 -4.73 -18.40
C VAL A 251 17.72 -5.16 -17.71
N GLU A 252 18.63 -5.78 -18.47
CA GLU A 252 19.90 -6.32 -17.95
C GLU A 252 20.86 -5.23 -17.47
N THR A 253 20.84 -4.06 -18.08
CA THR A 253 21.72 -2.94 -17.70
C THR A 253 21.13 -2.03 -16.63
N THR A 254 19.87 -2.25 -16.26
CA THR A 254 19.21 -1.45 -15.23
C THR A 254 19.66 -1.87 -13.85
N VAL A 255 20.19 -0.92 -13.08
CA VAL A 255 20.59 -1.14 -11.69
C VAL A 255 19.35 -1.49 -10.85
N GLY A 256 19.41 -2.60 -10.12
CA GLY A 256 18.32 -3.11 -9.29
C GLY A 256 17.36 -4.07 -10.02
N ASN A 257 17.70 -4.53 -11.21
CA ASN A 257 16.88 -5.48 -11.98
C ASN A 257 16.70 -6.84 -11.27
N GLU A 258 17.55 -7.16 -10.30
CA GLU A 258 17.42 -8.33 -9.42
C GLU A 258 16.52 -8.08 -8.21
N LEU A 259 16.11 -6.84 -7.96
CA LEU A 259 15.32 -6.42 -6.78
C LEU A 259 13.86 -6.13 -7.12
N ALA A 260 13.54 -5.80 -8.36
CA ALA A 260 12.21 -5.40 -8.80
C ALA A 260 12.01 -5.65 -10.31
N ASP A 261 10.76 -5.71 -10.75
CA ASP A 261 10.43 -5.79 -12.17
C ASP A 261 10.86 -4.52 -12.91
N VAL A 262 11.49 -4.67 -14.07
CA VAL A 262 11.99 -3.55 -14.86
C VAL A 262 11.12 -3.29 -16.08
N ILE A 263 10.67 -2.05 -16.23
CA ILE A 263 9.93 -1.58 -17.41
C ILE A 263 10.76 -0.49 -18.11
N ILE A 264 11.01 -0.69 -19.41
CA ILE A 264 11.73 0.29 -20.22
C ILE A 264 10.73 1.20 -20.95
N PHE A 265 10.79 2.49 -20.62
CA PHE A 265 10.00 3.50 -21.30
C PHE A 265 10.69 3.90 -22.61
N PRO A 266 9.99 3.88 -23.78
CA PRO A 266 10.59 4.22 -25.05
C PRO A 266 11.10 5.66 -25.09
N THR A 267 12.28 5.87 -25.68
CA THR A 267 12.87 7.22 -25.81
C THR A 267 11.98 8.14 -26.63
N VAL A 268 11.62 9.28 -26.09
CA VAL A 268 10.94 10.36 -26.85
C VAL A 268 12.00 11.08 -27.69
N LYS A 269 12.00 10.88 -29.00
CA LYS A 269 12.98 11.49 -29.92
C LYS A 269 12.97 13.01 -29.83
N GLY A 270 14.15 13.61 -29.69
CA GLY A 270 14.37 15.06 -29.77
C GLY A 270 14.47 15.81 -28.43
N PHE A 271 14.32 15.11 -27.30
CA PHE A 271 14.40 15.73 -25.97
C PHE A 271 15.56 15.13 -25.17
N SER A 272 16.67 15.86 -25.05
CA SER A 272 17.72 15.59 -24.05
C SER A 272 18.22 16.91 -23.50
N THR A 273 18.67 16.91 -22.24
CA THR A 273 19.23 18.10 -21.57
C THR A 273 20.41 18.65 -22.35
N THR A 274 21.26 17.78 -22.94
CA THR A 274 22.39 18.18 -23.78
C THR A 274 21.91 18.96 -25.00
N ASN A 275 20.93 18.46 -25.74
CA ASN A 275 20.38 19.15 -26.92
C ASN A 275 19.77 20.50 -26.59
N ILE A 276 19.18 20.65 -25.40
CA ILE A 276 18.58 21.93 -24.97
C ILE A 276 19.66 22.94 -24.67
N VAL A 277 20.70 22.54 -23.94
CA VAL A 277 21.85 23.43 -23.60
C VAL A 277 22.64 23.85 -24.86
N ASP A 278 22.88 22.91 -25.78
CA ASP A 278 23.59 23.19 -27.04
C ASP A 278 22.77 24.16 -27.90
N LYS A 279 21.49 24.01 -28.03
CA LYS A 279 20.62 24.97 -28.76
C LYS A 279 20.66 26.38 -28.16
N VAL A 280 20.67 26.49 -26.82
CA VAL A 280 20.75 27.78 -26.14
C VAL A 280 22.12 28.41 -26.37
N ASN A 281 23.22 27.65 -26.32
CA ASN A 281 24.57 28.15 -26.59
C ASN A 281 24.77 28.58 -28.06
N GLU A 282 24.23 27.81 -29.01
CA GLU A 282 24.23 28.19 -30.43
C GLU A 282 23.47 29.51 -30.71
N GLN A 283 22.35 29.73 -30.00
CA GLN A 283 21.61 30.99 -30.11
C GLN A 283 22.33 32.19 -29.49
N ARG A 284 23.12 31.97 -28.42
CA ARG A 284 23.94 33.02 -27.79
C ARG A 284 25.14 33.41 -28.65
N ASN A 285 25.73 32.47 -29.38
CA ASN A 285 26.88 32.70 -30.24
C ASN A 285 26.49 33.29 -31.62
N LYS A 286 25.21 33.40 -31.93
CA LYS A 286 24.66 34.02 -33.14
C LYS A 286 24.20 35.46 -32.94
N LYS A 287 24.36 36.01 -31.72
CA LYS A 287 24.17 37.43 -31.37
C LYS A 287 25.49 38.09 -31.08
#